data_d4531dfecd9ccb59fd7dc8d48bfc718c
#
_entry.id   d4531dfecd9ccb59fd7dc8d48bfc718c
#
_cell.length_a   1.000
_cell.length_b   1.000
_cell.length_c   1.000
_cell.angle_alpha   90.00
_cell.angle_beta   90.00
_cell.angle_gamma   90.00
#
_symmetry.space_group_name_H-M   'P 1'
#
loop_
_entity.id
_entity.type
_entity.pdbx_description
1 polymer ?
#
loop_
_entity_poly.entity_id
_entity_poly.type
_entity_poly.pdbx_seq_one_letter_code
_entity_poly.pdbx_strand_id
1 'polypeptide(L)'
;MGTGTSFGVPQVGCHCRVCSSSDPRDRRLRCSALVQQDGCNILVDCSPDFREQMLRCGFDGRLDAVLITHEHYDHVGGIDDLRPFSYVHDLPLYADPYSCRHLRERLPYCLVENKYPGVPQLQLNEIVGGGSVDVGGVRITAIPVMHGKLPILGYRIGDVGYITDMTTMPDGGRALLKGIRLLVVNGLRHEPHPTHQTVEQAVAFSRSLSPNLPTYIIHLSHHVGLHSVEDALLPAGIHLAYDGLVIDV
;
A
#
# COMPACT_ATOMS: atom_id res chain seq x y z
N MET A 1 1.78 8.39 0.41
CA MET A 1 1.08 8.66 -0.86
C MET A 1 -0.42 8.81 -0.61
N GLY A 2 -1.15 7.74 -0.48
CA GLY A 2 -2.56 7.71 -0.12
C GLY A 2 -2.81 6.76 1.05
N THR A 3 -3.80 7.07 1.89
CA THR A 3 -4.06 6.37 3.15
C THR A 3 -5.52 5.90 3.32
N GLY A 4 -6.35 6.14 2.31
CA GLY A 4 -7.76 5.81 2.31
C GLY A 4 -8.09 4.43 1.77
N THR A 5 -9.27 3.95 2.12
CA THR A 5 -9.89 2.73 1.59
C THR A 5 -10.27 2.87 0.11
N SER A 6 -10.82 1.83 -0.49
CA SER A 6 -11.22 1.73 -1.90
C SER A 6 -12.12 2.86 -2.41
N PHE A 7 -12.92 3.47 -1.55
CA PHE A 7 -13.76 4.62 -1.91
C PHE A 7 -13.05 5.98 -1.79
N GLY A 8 -11.89 6.02 -1.12
CA GLY A 8 -11.27 7.27 -0.68
C GLY A 8 -12.10 8.00 0.38
N VAL A 9 -11.57 9.12 0.88
CA VAL A 9 -12.28 10.04 1.79
C VAL A 9 -12.04 11.46 1.29
N PRO A 10 -13.09 12.27 1.05
CA PRO A 10 -14.52 11.98 1.19
C PRO A 10 -15.02 10.92 0.22
N GLN A 11 -15.97 10.10 0.66
CA GLN A 11 -16.68 9.19 -0.23
C GLN A 11 -17.70 9.99 -1.05
N VAL A 12 -17.79 9.69 -2.34
CA VAL A 12 -18.74 10.37 -3.26
C VAL A 12 -20.18 10.24 -2.74
N GLY A 13 -20.86 11.37 -2.63
CA GLY A 13 -22.25 11.45 -2.14
C GLY A 13 -22.40 11.37 -0.61
N CYS A 14 -21.32 11.28 0.15
CA CYS A 14 -21.35 11.26 1.63
C CYS A 14 -21.15 12.66 2.22
N HIS A 15 -22.03 13.06 3.15
CA HIS A 15 -22.00 14.35 3.84
C HIS A 15 -21.80 14.19 5.35
N CYS A 16 -21.22 13.06 5.80
CA CYS A 16 -20.92 12.86 7.22
C CYS A 16 -19.85 13.85 7.71
N ARG A 17 -19.68 13.92 9.03
CA ARG A 17 -18.72 14.84 9.68
C ARG A 17 -17.30 14.71 9.12
N VAL A 18 -16.83 13.50 8.81
CA VAL A 18 -15.49 13.25 8.26
C VAL A 18 -15.40 13.67 6.81
N CYS A 19 -16.36 13.26 5.97
CA CYS A 19 -16.37 13.61 4.54
C CYS A 19 -16.56 15.11 4.28
N SER A 20 -17.12 15.85 5.26
CA SER A 20 -17.31 17.30 5.21
C SER A 20 -16.23 18.07 5.99
N SER A 21 -15.22 17.39 6.52
CA SER A 21 -14.14 18.01 7.29
C SER A 21 -13.28 18.94 6.43
N SER A 22 -12.82 20.02 7.02
CA SER A 22 -11.82 20.93 6.43
C SER A 22 -10.38 20.55 6.79
N ASP A 23 -10.16 19.61 7.71
CA ASP A 23 -8.82 19.10 8.02
C ASP A 23 -8.29 18.31 6.83
N PRO A 24 -7.14 18.68 6.24
CA PRO A 24 -6.58 17.96 5.11
C PRO A 24 -6.23 16.51 5.44
N ARG A 25 -6.02 16.14 6.70
CA ARG A 25 -5.73 14.78 7.15
C ARG A 25 -6.96 13.86 7.08
N ASP A 26 -8.17 14.42 7.01
CA ASP A 26 -9.40 13.69 6.77
C ASP A 26 -9.68 13.46 5.27
N ARG A 27 -8.83 14.00 4.38
CA ARG A 27 -8.89 13.76 2.94
C ARG A 27 -7.88 12.70 2.56
N ARG A 28 -8.36 11.57 2.03
CA ARG A 28 -7.55 10.38 1.81
C ARG A 28 -7.76 9.83 0.40
N LEU A 29 -6.71 9.84 -0.40
CA LEU A 29 -6.62 9.10 -1.65
C LEU A 29 -6.46 7.61 -1.35
N ARG A 30 -6.73 6.73 -2.33
CA ARG A 30 -6.60 5.28 -2.16
C ARG A 30 -5.16 4.89 -1.83
N CYS A 31 -5.00 3.77 -1.09
CA CYS A 31 -3.72 3.37 -0.53
C CYS A 31 -2.61 3.23 -1.57
N SER A 32 -1.47 3.82 -1.26
CA SER A 32 -0.20 3.65 -1.94
C SER A 32 0.92 4.23 -1.08
N ALA A 33 2.14 3.73 -1.19
CA ALA A 33 3.31 4.26 -0.51
C ALA A 33 4.52 4.33 -1.44
N LEU A 34 5.35 5.35 -1.26
CA LEU A 34 6.67 5.46 -1.88
C LEU A 34 7.73 5.22 -0.80
N VAL A 35 8.55 4.20 -0.96
CA VAL A 35 9.70 3.89 -0.09
C VAL A 35 10.96 4.30 -0.81
N GLN A 36 11.76 5.14 -0.16
CA GLN A 36 13.04 5.61 -0.66
C GLN A 36 14.14 5.12 0.28
N GLN A 37 15.05 4.31 -0.23
CA GLN A 37 16.17 3.75 0.54
C GLN A 37 17.41 3.61 -0.36
N ASP A 38 18.55 4.11 0.09
CA ASP A 38 19.85 3.98 -0.59
C ASP A 38 19.83 4.44 -2.07
N GLY A 39 19.02 5.45 -2.38
CA GLY A 39 18.84 5.96 -3.74
C GLY A 39 17.88 5.13 -4.60
N CYS A 40 17.29 4.08 -4.06
CA CYS A 40 16.28 3.26 -4.70
C CYS A 40 14.87 3.75 -4.32
N ASN A 41 13.97 3.85 -5.30
CA ASN A 41 12.60 4.32 -5.14
C ASN A 41 11.63 3.21 -5.50
N ILE A 42 10.90 2.72 -4.52
CA ILE A 42 9.99 1.58 -4.62
C ILE A 42 8.57 2.06 -4.33
N LEU A 43 7.69 1.92 -5.32
CA LEU A 43 6.27 2.19 -5.15
C LEU A 43 5.57 0.93 -4.64
N VAL A 44 4.74 1.03 -3.61
CA VAL A 44 3.82 -0.03 -3.17
C VAL A 44 2.41 0.38 -3.55
N ASP A 45 1.79 -0.43 -4.37
CA ASP A 45 0.51 -0.24 -5.05
C ASP A 45 0.45 1.02 -5.93
N CYS A 46 -0.26 0.90 -7.03
CA CYS A 46 -0.47 1.97 -8.00
C CYS A 46 -1.98 2.22 -8.13
N SER A 47 -2.50 2.98 -7.17
CA SER A 47 -3.93 3.28 -7.06
C SER A 47 -4.44 4.15 -8.23
N PRO A 48 -5.75 4.23 -8.48
CA PRO A 48 -6.29 5.13 -9.50
C PRO A 48 -6.01 6.62 -9.23
N ASP A 49 -5.54 6.95 -8.03
CA ASP A 49 -5.11 8.30 -7.64
C ASP A 49 -3.61 8.54 -7.86
N PHE A 50 -2.86 7.58 -8.41
CA PHE A 50 -1.41 7.62 -8.55
C PHE A 50 -0.89 8.93 -9.15
N ARG A 51 -1.50 9.39 -10.24
CA ARG A 51 -1.10 10.66 -10.87
C ARG A 51 -1.20 11.84 -9.90
N GLU A 52 -2.33 11.96 -9.20
CA GLU A 52 -2.54 13.01 -8.21
C GLU A 52 -1.57 12.88 -7.03
N GLN A 53 -1.32 11.67 -6.57
CA GLN A 53 -0.37 11.37 -5.49
C GLN A 53 1.04 11.81 -5.85
N MET A 54 1.52 11.50 -7.06
CA MET A 54 2.85 11.91 -7.53
C MET A 54 2.98 13.43 -7.68
N LEU A 55 1.95 14.10 -8.19
CA LEU A 55 1.93 15.56 -8.29
C LEU A 55 1.96 16.24 -6.92
N ARG A 56 1.23 15.70 -5.94
CA ARG A 56 1.20 16.25 -4.56
C ARG A 56 2.52 16.06 -3.83
N CYS A 57 3.18 14.93 -3.98
CA CYS A 57 4.47 14.70 -3.32
C CYS A 57 5.65 15.35 -4.06
N GLY A 58 5.44 15.87 -5.28
CA GLY A 58 6.49 16.50 -6.07
C GLY A 58 7.60 15.53 -6.49
N PHE A 59 7.29 14.23 -6.58
CA PHE A 59 8.29 13.23 -6.98
C PHE A 59 8.57 13.30 -8.49
N ASP A 60 9.81 13.57 -8.84
CA ASP A 60 10.32 13.67 -10.20
C ASP A 60 11.47 12.69 -10.48
N GLY A 61 11.73 11.80 -9.54
CA GLY A 61 12.78 10.79 -9.62
C GLY A 61 12.41 9.59 -10.50
N ARG A 62 13.36 8.66 -10.61
CA ARG A 62 13.16 7.35 -11.23
C ARG A 62 12.44 6.43 -10.25
N LEU A 63 11.46 5.66 -10.72
CA LEU A 63 10.97 4.47 -10.01
C LEU A 63 11.81 3.26 -10.39
N ASP A 64 12.28 2.50 -9.41
CA ASP A 64 13.11 1.31 -9.61
C ASP A 64 12.29 0.03 -9.56
N ALA A 65 11.18 0.01 -8.85
CA ALA A 65 10.20 -1.08 -8.85
C ALA A 65 8.82 -0.63 -8.40
N VAL A 66 7.82 -1.43 -8.78
CA VAL A 66 6.45 -1.35 -8.25
C VAL A 66 6.11 -2.69 -7.63
N LEU A 67 5.62 -2.69 -6.40
CA LEU A 67 5.17 -3.86 -5.66
C LEU A 67 3.65 -3.82 -5.60
N ILE A 68 2.98 -4.82 -6.14
CA ILE A 68 1.52 -4.93 -6.12
C ILE A 68 1.13 -5.92 -5.03
N THR A 69 0.30 -5.47 -4.09
CA THR A 69 -0.18 -6.30 -3.00
C THR A 69 -1.23 -7.29 -3.46
N HIS A 70 -2.15 -6.84 -4.31
CA HIS A 70 -3.20 -7.66 -4.94
C HIS A 70 -3.89 -6.89 -6.10
N GLU A 71 -4.77 -7.56 -6.83
CA GLU A 71 -5.35 -7.09 -8.09
C GLU A 71 -6.59 -6.18 -7.96
N HIS A 72 -7.03 -5.82 -6.76
CA HIS A 72 -8.17 -4.92 -6.59
C HIS A 72 -7.90 -3.55 -7.21
N TYR A 73 -8.95 -2.93 -7.76
CA TYR A 73 -8.83 -1.69 -8.55
C TYR A 73 -8.18 -0.54 -7.79
N ASP A 74 -8.47 -0.40 -6.52
CA ASP A 74 -7.90 0.64 -5.66
C ASP A 74 -6.39 0.49 -5.42
N HIS A 75 -5.80 -0.67 -5.76
CA HIS A 75 -4.36 -0.95 -5.68
C HIS A 75 -3.66 -0.98 -7.04
N VAL A 76 -4.41 -1.13 -8.15
CA VAL A 76 -3.80 -1.31 -9.49
C VAL A 76 -4.36 -0.36 -10.55
N GLY A 77 -5.39 0.42 -10.25
CA GLY A 77 -6.11 1.24 -11.23
C GLY A 77 -5.30 2.35 -11.88
N GLY A 78 -4.15 2.72 -11.34
CA GLY A 78 -3.24 3.74 -11.86
C GLY A 78 -2.06 3.21 -12.67
N ILE A 79 -1.97 1.91 -12.92
CA ILE A 79 -0.80 1.30 -13.59
C ILE A 79 -0.51 1.93 -14.98
N ASP A 80 -1.52 2.38 -15.69
CA ASP A 80 -1.32 3.06 -16.98
C ASP A 80 -0.60 4.43 -16.82
N ASP A 81 -0.77 5.08 -15.69
CA ASP A 81 -0.09 6.35 -15.36
C ASP A 81 1.41 6.16 -15.00
N LEU A 82 1.92 4.93 -14.98
CA LEU A 82 3.36 4.64 -14.86
C LEU A 82 4.15 4.95 -16.14
N ARG A 83 3.51 5.35 -17.23
CA ARG A 83 4.16 5.69 -18.52
C ARG A 83 5.35 6.62 -18.37
N PRO A 84 5.27 7.76 -17.68
CA PRO A 84 6.41 8.69 -17.59
C PRO A 84 7.63 8.05 -16.92
N PHE A 85 7.43 7.10 -16.02
CA PHE A 85 8.50 6.42 -15.27
C PHE A 85 9.12 5.25 -16.04
N SER A 86 8.49 4.83 -17.14
CA SER A 86 8.91 3.67 -17.94
C SER A 86 9.42 4.00 -19.33
N TYR A 87 9.61 5.29 -19.68
CA TYR A 87 10.11 5.68 -21.01
C TYR A 87 11.57 5.34 -21.25
N VAL A 88 12.39 5.35 -20.22
CA VAL A 88 13.84 5.20 -20.32
C VAL A 88 14.34 3.81 -19.91
N HIS A 89 13.49 3.01 -19.31
CA HIS A 89 13.79 1.63 -18.89
C HIS A 89 12.51 0.86 -18.66
N ASP A 90 12.58 -0.46 -18.79
CA ASP A 90 11.49 -1.34 -18.37
C ASP A 90 11.31 -1.27 -16.86
N LEU A 91 10.13 -0.87 -16.40
CA LEU A 91 9.81 -0.76 -14.98
C LEU A 91 9.35 -2.13 -14.45
N PRO A 92 10.10 -2.76 -13.53
CA PRO A 92 9.69 -4.04 -12.97
C PRO A 92 8.50 -3.87 -12.01
N LEU A 93 7.46 -4.67 -12.24
CA LEU A 93 6.32 -4.87 -11.35
C LEU A 93 6.41 -6.26 -10.73
N TYR A 94 6.25 -6.35 -9.42
CA TYR A 94 6.23 -7.62 -8.70
C TYR A 94 4.84 -7.83 -8.10
N ALA A 95 4.24 -8.99 -8.36
CA ALA A 95 2.94 -9.39 -7.83
C ALA A 95 2.86 -10.91 -7.66
N ASP A 96 1.90 -11.40 -6.90
CA ASP A 96 1.65 -12.83 -6.83
C ASP A 96 1.13 -13.40 -8.16
N PRO A 97 1.23 -14.72 -8.42
CA PRO A 97 0.82 -15.32 -9.70
C PRO A 97 -0.65 -15.11 -10.05
N TYR A 98 -1.55 -15.00 -9.04
CA TYR A 98 -2.97 -14.74 -9.28
C TYR A 98 -3.17 -13.30 -9.77
N SER A 99 -2.59 -12.33 -9.08
CA SER A 99 -2.60 -10.91 -9.46
C SER A 99 -1.94 -10.69 -10.82
N CYS A 100 -0.81 -11.35 -11.11
CA CYS A 100 -0.14 -11.27 -12.41
C CYS A 100 -1.05 -11.71 -13.56
N ARG A 101 -1.81 -12.80 -13.39
CA ARG A 101 -2.77 -13.26 -14.40
C ARG A 101 -3.86 -12.22 -14.64
N HIS A 102 -4.47 -11.68 -13.58
CA HIS A 102 -5.51 -10.67 -13.69
C HIS A 102 -5.02 -9.35 -14.30
N LEU A 103 -3.79 -8.94 -13.99
CA LEU A 103 -3.19 -7.76 -14.62
C LEU A 103 -2.99 -7.97 -16.13
N ARG A 104 -2.53 -9.14 -16.57
CA ARG A 104 -2.42 -9.45 -18.02
C ARG A 104 -3.79 -9.41 -18.73
N GLU A 105 -4.84 -9.87 -18.06
CA GLU A 105 -6.20 -9.82 -18.60
C GLU A 105 -6.77 -8.39 -18.68
N ARG A 106 -6.50 -7.56 -17.69
CA ARG A 106 -7.00 -6.17 -17.60
C ARG A 106 -6.23 -5.17 -18.46
N LEU A 107 -4.92 -5.37 -18.60
CA LEU A 107 -3.99 -4.45 -19.25
C LEU A 107 -3.20 -5.16 -20.38
N PRO A 108 -3.89 -5.87 -21.30
CA PRO A 108 -3.20 -6.66 -22.32
C PRO A 108 -2.29 -5.81 -23.20
N TYR A 109 -2.65 -4.54 -23.46
CA TYR A 109 -1.90 -3.64 -24.34
C TYR A 109 -0.51 -3.24 -23.81
N CYS A 110 -0.28 -3.26 -22.49
CA CYS A 110 1.02 -2.89 -21.91
C CYS A 110 1.80 -4.08 -21.32
N LEU A 111 1.19 -5.28 -21.27
CA LEU A 111 1.79 -6.48 -20.68
C LEU A 111 2.01 -7.61 -21.71
N VAL A 112 1.97 -7.32 -23.02
CA VAL A 112 2.29 -8.23 -24.12
C VAL A 112 3.71 -8.03 -24.62
N GLU A 113 4.27 -9.02 -25.34
CA GLU A 113 5.63 -8.94 -25.90
C GLU A 113 5.79 -7.81 -26.93
N ASN A 114 4.81 -7.68 -27.84
CA ASN A 114 4.83 -6.67 -28.89
C ASN A 114 3.96 -5.48 -28.47
N LYS A 115 4.53 -4.57 -27.71
CA LYS A 115 3.84 -3.40 -27.18
C LYS A 115 3.61 -2.33 -28.25
N TYR A 116 2.43 -1.71 -28.19
CA TYR A 116 2.13 -0.55 -28.99
C TYR A 116 2.99 0.67 -28.55
N PRO A 117 3.51 1.51 -29.47
CA PRO A 117 4.28 2.70 -29.10
C PRO A 117 3.51 3.63 -28.18
N GLY A 118 4.16 4.10 -27.10
CA GLY A 118 3.56 5.03 -26.15
C GLY A 118 2.80 4.41 -24.97
N VAL A 119 2.72 3.07 -24.88
CA VAL A 119 2.23 2.38 -23.69
C VAL A 119 3.34 2.25 -22.63
N PRO A 120 2.99 2.07 -21.34
CA PRO A 120 3.98 1.84 -20.29
C PRO A 120 4.87 0.62 -20.62
N GLN A 121 6.18 0.78 -20.44
CA GLN A 121 7.13 -0.33 -20.57
C GLN A 121 7.25 -1.03 -19.21
N LEU A 122 6.40 -2.02 -18.98
CA LEU A 122 6.30 -2.75 -17.72
C LEU A 122 6.82 -4.17 -17.88
N GLN A 123 7.59 -4.63 -16.89
CA GLN A 123 8.05 -6.00 -16.78
C GLN A 123 7.37 -6.66 -15.58
N LEU A 124 6.37 -7.50 -15.85
CA LEU A 124 5.60 -8.17 -14.80
C LEU A 124 6.30 -9.43 -14.32
N ASN A 125 6.71 -9.45 -13.07
CA ASN A 125 7.45 -10.53 -12.40
C ASN A 125 6.59 -11.15 -11.30
N GLU A 126 6.60 -12.48 -11.25
CA GLU A 126 5.88 -13.22 -10.21
C GLU A 126 6.74 -13.37 -8.95
N ILE A 127 6.15 -13.07 -7.78
CA ILE A 127 6.74 -13.31 -6.47
C ILE A 127 5.71 -14.01 -5.58
N VAL A 128 6.14 -15.01 -4.83
CA VAL A 128 5.25 -15.74 -3.90
C VAL A 128 5.54 -15.37 -2.45
N GLY A 129 4.57 -15.53 -1.58
CA GLY A 129 4.74 -15.29 -0.15
C GLY A 129 5.94 -16.05 0.42
N GLY A 130 6.82 -15.36 1.14
CA GLY A 130 8.11 -15.86 1.61
C GLY A 130 9.27 -15.69 0.62
N GLY A 131 8.98 -15.39 -0.66
CA GLY A 131 10.00 -15.08 -1.65
C GLY A 131 10.62 -13.69 -1.42
N SER A 132 11.83 -13.49 -1.94
CA SER A 132 12.52 -12.20 -1.86
C SER A 132 13.15 -11.84 -3.19
N VAL A 133 13.22 -10.54 -3.46
CA VAL A 133 13.96 -9.95 -4.59
C VAL A 133 14.87 -8.86 -4.06
N ASP A 134 15.89 -8.53 -4.82
CA ASP A 134 16.76 -7.38 -4.57
C ASP A 134 16.51 -6.34 -5.67
N VAL A 135 16.27 -5.11 -5.27
CA VAL A 135 16.08 -3.97 -6.17
C VAL A 135 17.03 -2.88 -5.74
N GLY A 136 18.06 -2.63 -6.55
CA GLY A 136 19.04 -1.58 -6.28
C GLY A 136 19.80 -1.74 -4.96
N GLY A 137 20.00 -2.98 -4.48
CA GLY A 137 20.61 -3.30 -3.18
C GLY A 137 19.61 -3.32 -2.01
N VAL A 138 18.36 -2.94 -2.23
CA VAL A 138 17.30 -3.03 -1.22
C VAL A 138 16.63 -4.39 -1.28
N ARG A 139 16.67 -5.14 -0.19
CA ARG A 139 16.00 -6.44 -0.09
C ARG A 139 14.51 -6.25 0.18
N ILE A 140 13.70 -6.85 -0.68
CA ILE A 140 12.23 -6.88 -0.58
C ILE A 140 11.81 -8.32 -0.33
N THR A 141 11.01 -8.55 0.70
CA THR A 141 10.43 -9.86 1.01
C THR A 141 8.92 -9.80 0.95
N ALA A 142 8.31 -10.66 0.15
CA ALA A 142 6.85 -10.79 0.07
C ALA A 142 6.31 -11.51 1.31
N ILE A 143 5.35 -10.91 1.97
CA ILE A 143 4.72 -11.41 3.20
C ILE A 143 3.37 -12.02 2.84
N PRO A 144 3.10 -13.31 3.09
CA PRO A 144 1.80 -13.90 2.84
C PRO A 144 0.76 -13.32 3.83
N VAL A 145 -0.36 -12.85 3.28
CA VAL A 145 -1.45 -12.19 4.01
C VAL A 145 -2.78 -12.72 3.48
N MET A 146 -3.82 -12.71 4.30
CA MET A 146 -5.17 -13.07 3.90
C MET A 146 -6.09 -11.86 3.93
N HIS A 147 -6.74 -11.58 2.81
CA HIS A 147 -7.83 -10.62 2.65
C HIS A 147 -9.16 -11.36 2.58
N GLY A 148 -9.79 -11.58 3.73
CA GLY A 148 -10.88 -12.55 3.83
C GLY A 148 -10.39 -13.96 3.46
N LYS A 149 -10.85 -14.47 2.32
CA LYS A 149 -10.42 -15.78 1.77
C LYS A 149 -9.37 -15.65 0.67
N LEU A 150 -9.09 -14.44 0.20
CA LEU A 150 -8.13 -14.16 -0.87
C LEU A 150 -6.71 -14.11 -0.29
N PRO A 151 -5.77 -14.95 -0.74
CA PRO A 151 -4.36 -14.78 -0.44
C PRO A 151 -3.84 -13.55 -1.18
N ILE A 152 -3.17 -12.66 -0.47
CA ILE A 152 -2.55 -11.44 -1.01
C ILE A 152 -1.13 -11.31 -0.46
N LEU A 153 -0.39 -10.29 -0.90
CA LEU A 153 0.93 -9.98 -0.40
C LEU A 153 0.95 -8.68 0.40
N GLY A 154 1.65 -8.70 1.52
CA GLY A 154 2.31 -7.53 2.07
C GLY A 154 3.79 -7.56 1.70
N TYR A 155 4.54 -6.56 2.10
CA TYR A 155 5.96 -6.48 1.81
C TYR A 155 6.77 -6.03 3.03
N ARG A 156 7.94 -6.67 3.21
CA ARG A 156 9.01 -6.11 4.02
C ARG A 156 10.03 -5.49 3.07
N ILE A 157 10.32 -4.21 3.25
CA ILE A 157 11.29 -3.44 2.47
C ILE A 157 12.32 -2.93 3.48
N GLY A 158 13.51 -3.56 3.51
CA GLY A 158 14.48 -3.29 4.57
C GLY A 158 13.88 -3.51 5.96
N ASP A 159 13.78 -2.43 6.74
CA ASP A 159 13.25 -2.43 8.11
C ASP A 159 11.77 -2.04 8.21
N VAL A 160 11.11 -1.80 7.08
CA VAL A 160 9.69 -1.42 7.02
C VAL A 160 8.83 -2.62 6.64
N GLY A 161 7.78 -2.90 7.43
CA GLY A 161 6.69 -3.81 7.06
C GLY A 161 5.50 -3.01 6.54
N TYR A 162 5.07 -3.26 5.30
CA TYR A 162 3.88 -2.66 4.69
C TYR A 162 2.83 -3.75 4.44
N ILE A 163 1.72 -3.67 5.18
CA ILE A 163 0.64 -4.66 5.16
C ILE A 163 -0.68 -3.92 4.96
N THR A 164 -1.30 -4.07 3.81
CA THR A 164 -2.64 -3.54 3.56
C THR A 164 -3.66 -4.65 3.42
N ASP A 165 -4.95 -4.34 3.55
CA ASP A 165 -6.10 -5.21 3.31
C ASP A 165 -6.10 -6.54 4.08
N MET A 166 -5.29 -6.59 5.13
CA MET A 166 -5.20 -7.78 5.96
C MET A 166 -6.46 -8.01 6.79
N THR A 167 -6.96 -9.25 6.75
CA THR A 167 -7.87 -9.78 7.76
C THR A 167 -7.10 -10.61 8.77
N THR A 168 -6.26 -11.53 8.27
CA THR A 168 -5.41 -12.41 9.09
C THR A 168 -4.05 -12.61 8.42
N MET A 169 -3.09 -13.04 9.20
CA MET A 169 -1.75 -13.36 8.71
C MET A 169 -1.37 -14.78 9.13
N PRO A 170 -0.93 -15.64 8.19
CA PRO A 170 -0.36 -16.95 8.52
C PRO A 170 0.90 -16.81 9.39
N ASP A 171 1.18 -17.82 10.22
CA ASP A 171 2.34 -17.80 11.14
C ASP A 171 3.67 -17.57 10.41
N GLY A 172 3.84 -18.13 9.22
CA GLY A 172 5.01 -17.89 8.36
C GLY A 172 5.17 -16.42 7.98
N GLY A 173 4.08 -15.70 7.74
CA GLY A 173 4.10 -14.27 7.43
C GLY A 173 4.56 -13.43 8.62
N ARG A 174 4.07 -13.75 9.81
CA ARG A 174 4.47 -13.08 11.06
C ARG A 174 5.98 -13.21 11.33
N ALA A 175 6.55 -14.39 11.09
CA ALA A 175 7.99 -14.64 11.28
C ALA A 175 8.86 -13.73 10.37
N LEU A 176 8.39 -13.42 9.14
CA LEU A 176 9.11 -12.56 8.21
C LEU A 176 9.13 -11.08 8.63
N LEU A 177 8.24 -10.67 9.51
CA LEU A 177 8.20 -9.32 10.09
C LEU A 177 9.06 -9.15 11.33
N LYS A 178 9.75 -10.20 11.76
CA LYS A 178 10.62 -10.13 12.95
C LYS A 178 11.75 -9.11 12.73
N GLY A 179 11.88 -8.15 13.67
CA GLY A 179 12.97 -7.17 13.68
C GLY A 179 12.74 -5.97 12.74
N ILE A 180 11.54 -5.76 12.21
CA ILE A 180 11.20 -4.49 11.54
C ILE A 180 11.25 -3.33 12.56
N ARG A 181 11.54 -2.13 12.06
CA ARG A 181 11.59 -0.90 12.86
C ARG A 181 10.35 -0.03 12.69
N LEU A 182 9.60 -0.26 11.61
CA LEU A 182 8.36 0.43 11.31
C LEU A 182 7.34 -0.56 10.75
N LEU A 183 6.09 -0.44 11.20
CA LEU A 183 4.94 -1.14 10.62
C LEU A 183 3.96 -0.13 10.01
N VAL A 184 3.56 -0.38 8.77
CA VAL A 184 2.41 0.25 8.12
C VAL A 184 1.36 -0.85 7.94
N VAL A 185 0.16 -0.69 8.50
CA VAL A 185 -0.86 -1.75 8.52
C VAL A 185 -2.27 -1.17 8.33
N ASN A 186 -3.17 -1.93 7.71
CA ASN A 186 -4.55 -1.47 7.53
C ASN A 186 -5.36 -1.50 8.83
N GLY A 187 -6.25 -0.51 8.97
CA GLY A 187 -7.28 -0.47 10.02
C GLY A 187 -8.50 0.27 9.51
N LEU A 188 -9.46 -0.46 8.92
CA LEU A 188 -10.52 0.13 8.12
C LEU A 188 -11.45 1.06 8.92
N ARG A 189 -11.85 0.64 10.13
CA ARG A 189 -12.80 1.30 11.03
C ARG A 189 -12.81 0.60 12.39
N HIS A 190 -13.62 1.08 13.33
CA HIS A 190 -13.76 0.45 14.66
C HIS A 190 -14.67 -0.79 14.66
N GLU A 191 -15.76 -0.78 13.87
CA GLU A 191 -16.65 -1.91 13.77
C GLU A 191 -16.06 -3.05 12.94
N PRO A 192 -16.32 -4.30 13.29
CA PRO A 192 -15.84 -5.46 12.54
C PRO A 192 -16.19 -5.43 11.06
N HIS A 193 -15.28 -5.92 10.24
CA HIS A 193 -15.46 -6.06 8.80
C HIS A 193 -15.03 -7.47 8.34
N PRO A 194 -15.72 -8.10 7.37
CA PRO A 194 -15.43 -9.48 6.96
C PRO A 194 -14.07 -9.66 6.29
N THR A 195 -13.49 -8.60 5.72
CA THR A 195 -12.27 -8.69 4.91
C THR A 195 -11.13 -7.77 5.37
N HIS A 196 -11.36 -6.89 6.35
CA HIS A 196 -10.34 -5.96 6.86
C HIS A 196 -10.27 -6.00 8.38
N GLN A 197 -9.11 -5.66 8.92
CA GLN A 197 -8.95 -5.42 10.35
C GLN A 197 -9.63 -4.13 10.78
N THR A 198 -10.08 -4.10 12.05
CA THR A 198 -10.42 -2.86 12.75
C THR A 198 -9.15 -2.13 13.20
N VAL A 199 -9.30 -0.89 13.64
CA VAL A 199 -8.22 -0.10 14.23
C VAL A 199 -7.65 -0.82 15.47
N GLU A 200 -8.50 -1.37 16.33
CA GLU A 200 -8.09 -2.10 17.54
C GLU A 200 -7.35 -3.39 17.21
N GLN A 201 -7.77 -4.10 16.15
CA GLN A 201 -7.07 -5.29 15.67
C GLN A 201 -5.69 -4.95 15.10
N ALA A 202 -5.56 -3.83 14.39
CA ALA A 202 -4.27 -3.34 13.91
C ALA A 202 -3.33 -2.98 15.07
N VAL A 203 -3.84 -2.30 16.10
CA VAL A 203 -3.10 -2.03 17.35
C VAL A 203 -2.65 -3.33 18.03
N ALA A 204 -3.54 -4.29 18.19
CA ALA A 204 -3.22 -5.59 18.80
C ALA A 204 -2.18 -6.37 17.98
N PHE A 205 -2.31 -6.35 16.65
CA PHE A 205 -1.32 -6.98 15.75
C PHE A 205 0.06 -6.34 15.90
N SER A 206 0.16 -5.01 15.86
CA SER A 206 1.42 -4.29 16.07
C SER A 206 2.09 -4.69 17.40
N ARG A 207 1.33 -4.63 18.51
CA ARG A 207 1.85 -4.96 19.85
C ARG A 207 2.26 -6.42 19.98
N SER A 208 1.66 -7.33 19.22
CA SER A 208 2.05 -8.75 19.17
C SER A 208 3.37 -8.99 18.43
N LEU A 209 3.80 -8.09 17.55
CA LEU A 209 5.11 -8.14 16.89
C LEU A 209 6.20 -7.56 17.81
N SER A 210 5.95 -6.39 18.38
CA SER A 210 6.83 -5.77 19.40
C SER A 210 6.04 -4.74 20.22
N PRO A 211 6.25 -4.68 21.55
CA PRO A 211 5.52 -3.78 22.43
C PRO A 211 5.61 -2.28 22.07
N ASN A 212 6.74 -1.88 21.50
CA ASN A 212 7.03 -0.47 21.18
C ASN A 212 7.26 -0.24 19.69
N LEU A 213 6.72 -1.10 18.81
CA LEU A 213 6.88 -0.96 17.36
C LEU A 213 6.16 0.30 16.87
N PRO A 214 6.88 1.29 16.31
CA PRO A 214 6.26 2.41 15.63
C PRO A 214 5.33 1.91 14.53
N THR A 215 4.09 2.39 14.53
CA THR A 215 3.06 1.86 13.63
C THR A 215 2.19 2.97 13.08
N TYR A 216 1.95 2.93 11.77
CA TYR A 216 1.03 3.82 11.08
C TYR A 216 -0.10 3.03 10.46
N ILE A 217 -1.34 3.41 10.81
CA ILE A 217 -2.56 2.76 10.34
C ILE A 217 -3.02 3.43 9.04
N ILE A 218 -3.23 2.62 8.01
CA ILE A 218 -3.66 3.01 6.66
C ILE A 218 -4.97 2.32 6.27
N HIS A 219 -5.41 2.51 5.04
CA HIS A 219 -6.64 1.95 4.44
C HIS A 219 -7.90 2.36 5.25
N LEU A 220 -7.89 3.62 5.70
CA LEU A 220 -8.87 4.20 6.58
C LEU A 220 -10.14 4.61 5.82
N SER A 221 -11.31 4.27 6.34
CA SER A 221 -12.59 4.77 5.85
C SER A 221 -13.05 5.99 6.65
N HIS A 222 -14.08 6.70 6.18
CA HIS A 222 -14.69 7.79 6.91
C HIS A 222 -15.40 7.35 8.22
N HIS A 223 -15.57 6.04 8.42
CA HIS A 223 -16.14 5.48 9.64
C HIS A 223 -15.15 5.41 10.82
N VAL A 224 -13.86 5.63 10.58
CA VAL A 224 -12.88 5.73 11.68
C VAL A 224 -13.17 6.94 12.57
N GLY A 225 -13.62 8.05 12.01
CA GLY A 225 -13.80 9.32 12.72
C GLY A 225 -12.84 10.40 12.23
N LEU A 226 -12.84 11.56 12.88
CA LEU A 226 -11.95 12.67 12.55
C LEU A 226 -10.51 12.34 12.96
N HIS A 227 -9.56 12.55 12.07
CA HIS A 227 -8.15 12.25 12.29
C HIS A 227 -7.62 12.85 13.61
N SER A 228 -7.89 14.12 13.87
CA SER A 228 -7.41 14.82 15.06
C SER A 228 -7.95 14.25 16.39
N VAL A 229 -9.09 13.59 16.35
CA VAL A 229 -9.72 12.95 17.52
C VAL A 229 -9.18 11.54 17.69
N GLU A 230 -9.26 10.75 16.65
CA GLU A 230 -8.96 9.31 16.71
C GLU A 230 -7.47 9.03 16.88
N ASP A 231 -6.59 9.82 16.23
CA ASP A 231 -5.14 9.70 16.42
C ASP A 231 -4.71 9.96 17.88
N ALA A 232 -5.35 10.92 18.54
CA ALA A 232 -5.07 11.24 19.93
C ALA A 232 -5.50 10.15 20.94
N LEU A 233 -6.39 9.22 20.54
CA LEU A 233 -6.86 8.11 21.37
C LEU A 233 -6.00 6.86 21.23
N LEU A 234 -5.10 6.82 20.24
CA LEU A 234 -4.25 5.66 19.99
C LEU A 234 -3.14 5.52 21.05
N PRO A 235 -2.68 4.29 21.32
CA PRO A 235 -1.53 4.06 22.20
C PRO A 235 -0.26 4.73 21.66
N ALA A 236 0.63 5.15 22.56
CA ALA A 236 1.91 5.78 22.21
C ALA A 236 2.68 5.00 21.12
N GLY A 237 3.16 5.70 20.10
CA GLY A 237 3.90 5.13 18.95
C GLY A 237 3.03 4.46 17.89
N ILE A 238 1.69 4.56 18.02
CA ILE A 238 0.75 4.15 16.97
C ILE A 238 -0.01 5.40 16.52
N HIS A 239 -0.12 5.60 15.22
CA HIS A 239 -0.72 6.78 14.61
C HIS A 239 -1.61 6.41 13.43
N LEU A 240 -2.63 7.20 13.16
CA LEU A 240 -3.29 7.20 11.87
C LEU A 240 -2.38 7.87 10.84
N ALA A 241 -2.10 7.21 9.73
CA ALA A 241 -1.42 7.87 8.62
C ALA A 241 -2.35 8.91 7.95
N TYR A 242 -1.78 9.85 7.21
CA TYR A 242 -2.49 10.79 6.36
C TYR A 242 -1.71 11.02 5.06
N ASP A 243 -2.40 11.49 4.03
CA ASP A 243 -1.78 11.70 2.71
C ASP A 243 -0.68 12.77 2.79
N GLY A 244 0.49 12.45 2.24
CA GLY A 244 1.67 13.31 2.29
C GLY A 244 2.54 13.13 3.54
N LEU A 245 2.19 12.23 4.48
CA LEU A 245 3.06 11.91 5.61
C LEU A 245 4.39 11.32 5.12
N VAL A 246 5.49 11.86 5.63
CA VAL A 246 6.86 11.35 5.44
C VAL A 246 7.38 10.84 6.76
N ILE A 247 8.01 9.66 6.75
CA ILE A 247 8.52 8.97 7.95
C ILE A 247 9.95 8.52 7.67
N ASP A 248 10.88 8.97 8.48
CA ASP A 248 12.26 8.49 8.48
C ASP A 248 12.41 7.27 9.40
N VAL A 249 13.14 6.21 8.94
CA VAL A 249 13.24 4.91 9.64
C VAL A 249 14.68 4.55 9.94
#